data_c74c9f158005a2528b261a9184fbfcec
#
_entry.id   c74c9f158005a2528b261a9184fbfcec
#
_cell.length_a   1.000
_cell.length_b   1.000
_cell.length_c   1.000
_cell.angle_alpha   90.00
_cell.angle_beta   90.00
_cell.angle_gamma   90.00
#
_symmetry.space_group_name_H-M   'P 1'
#
loop_
_entity.id
_entity.type
_entity.pdbx_description
1 polymer ?
#
loop_
_entity_poly.entity_id
_entity_poly.type
_entity_poly.pdbx_seq_one_letter_code
_entity_poly.pdbx_strand_id
1 'polypeptide(L)'
;MQSQEVEEGFISLFDGKTLEGWTSARSSGAGDWGPYSVNEQEQAIHVYAGCEANSKQKTDCLNTNQEFSHYILKLEYKWLEKRFAPRTDWDRDAGLLFHVHGDLKKVWPLSLEMQIGESLADKPHGKGSEGRFHTGDLFVLGKELRTDTPRNDKLYAKDGKRKTGRSVKTHLGSEKPKGQWNEMEIRVHGSEQATFLLNGEVVLETFYFTQKKNKEAEKLSLDRWRIGLQAEWAELMLSLIHI
;
A
#
# COMPACT_ATOMS: atom_id res chain seq x y z
N MET A 1 -7.18 -28.10 6.47
CA MET A 1 -6.65 -26.75 6.25
C MET A 1 -5.33 -26.91 5.54
N GLN A 2 -5.24 -26.47 4.29
CA GLN A 2 -3.94 -26.40 3.63
C GLN A 2 -3.18 -25.22 4.26
N SER A 3 -1.97 -25.46 4.75
CA SER A 3 -1.02 -24.39 5.09
C SER A 3 -0.77 -23.58 3.80
N GLN A 4 -0.74 -22.26 3.89
CA GLN A 4 -0.26 -21.44 2.78
C GLN A 4 1.15 -21.92 2.43
N GLU A 5 1.35 -22.50 1.25
CA GLU A 5 2.69 -22.85 0.78
C GLU A 5 3.44 -21.55 0.48
N VAL A 6 4.55 -21.36 1.18
CA VAL A 6 5.47 -20.25 0.93
C VAL A 6 6.38 -20.66 -0.21
N GLU A 7 6.45 -19.85 -1.26
CA GLU A 7 7.35 -20.07 -2.41
C GLU A 7 8.81 -20.18 -1.92
N GLU A 8 9.59 -21.05 -2.54
CA GLU A 8 11.00 -21.25 -2.16
C GLU A 8 11.78 -19.92 -2.22
N GLY A 9 12.50 -19.61 -1.15
CA GLY A 9 13.26 -18.38 -1.01
C GLY A 9 12.49 -17.22 -0.35
N PHE A 10 11.19 -17.37 -0.11
CA PHE A 10 10.39 -16.39 0.63
C PHE A 10 10.21 -16.79 2.10
N ILE A 11 9.95 -15.81 2.94
CA ILE A 11 9.47 -16.01 4.30
C ILE A 11 8.07 -15.36 4.44
N SER A 12 7.20 -15.99 5.23
CA SER A 12 5.88 -15.40 5.50
C SER A 12 5.98 -14.28 6.51
N LEU A 13 5.39 -13.13 6.22
CA LEU A 13 5.19 -12.03 7.16
C LEU A 13 3.83 -12.10 7.88
N PHE A 14 2.96 -13.03 7.45
CA PHE A 14 1.66 -13.27 8.06
C PHE A 14 1.37 -14.78 8.04
N ASP A 15 1.14 -15.37 9.19
CA ASP A 15 0.97 -16.81 9.38
C ASP A 15 -0.46 -17.32 9.13
N GLY A 16 -1.37 -16.42 8.71
CA GLY A 16 -2.80 -16.72 8.52
C GLY A 16 -3.60 -16.81 9.83
N LYS A 17 -3.00 -16.61 11.00
CA LYS A 17 -3.62 -16.81 12.32
C LYS A 17 -3.45 -15.65 13.28
N THR A 18 -2.31 -14.96 13.23
CA THR A 18 -1.97 -13.88 14.15
C THR A 18 -1.44 -12.66 13.42
N LEU A 19 -1.44 -11.51 14.09
CA LEU A 19 -0.77 -10.30 13.63
C LEU A 19 0.55 -10.07 14.40
N GLU A 20 1.16 -11.13 14.90
CA GLU A 20 2.51 -11.05 15.47
C GLU A 20 3.51 -10.56 14.41
N GLY A 21 4.44 -9.73 14.84
CA GLY A 21 5.37 -9.07 13.91
C GLY A 21 4.86 -7.76 13.30
N TRP A 22 3.61 -7.38 13.61
CA TRP A 22 2.98 -6.15 13.15
C TRP A 22 2.55 -5.24 14.31
N THR A 23 2.48 -3.94 14.05
CA THR A 23 2.00 -2.93 15.00
C THR A 23 1.12 -1.90 14.29
N SER A 24 -0.10 -1.69 14.78
CA SER A 24 -1.00 -0.63 14.30
C SER A 24 -0.51 0.74 14.76
N ALA A 25 -0.59 1.73 13.89
CA ALA A 25 -0.23 3.11 14.22
C ALA A 25 -1.11 3.70 15.34
N ARG A 26 -2.34 3.23 15.48
CA ARG A 26 -3.29 3.64 16.54
C ARG A 26 -3.36 2.70 17.72
N SER A 27 -2.51 1.69 17.77
CA SER A 27 -2.49 0.74 18.88
C SER A 27 -2.37 1.44 20.23
N SER A 28 -3.21 1.02 21.18
CA SER A 28 -3.15 1.43 22.59
C SER A 28 -2.30 0.49 23.45
N GLY A 29 -1.82 -0.62 22.86
CA GLY A 29 -1.01 -1.62 23.54
C GLY A 29 -0.96 -2.95 22.78
N ALA A 30 -0.30 -3.94 23.37
CA ALA A 30 -0.19 -5.27 22.78
C ALA A 30 -1.58 -5.90 22.53
N GLY A 31 -1.76 -6.47 21.33
CA GLY A 31 -3.02 -7.10 20.93
C GLY A 31 -4.09 -6.12 20.40
N ASP A 32 -3.80 -4.83 20.35
CA ASP A 32 -4.66 -3.83 19.73
C ASP A 32 -4.14 -3.51 18.33
N TRP A 33 -4.78 -4.08 17.32
CA TRP A 33 -4.46 -3.86 15.92
C TRP A 33 -5.48 -2.95 15.20
N GLY A 34 -6.28 -2.17 15.97
CA GLY A 34 -7.23 -1.22 15.40
C GLY A 34 -8.26 -1.88 14.47
N PRO A 35 -8.37 -1.47 13.20
CA PRO A 35 -9.35 -2.02 12.25
C PRO A 35 -8.96 -3.39 11.66
N TYR A 36 -7.80 -3.94 12.01
CA TYR A 36 -7.30 -5.19 11.46
C TYR A 36 -7.67 -6.37 12.36
N SER A 37 -8.19 -7.43 11.77
CA SER A 37 -8.46 -8.70 12.42
C SER A 37 -8.03 -9.85 11.50
N VAL A 38 -7.97 -11.06 12.02
CA VAL A 38 -7.65 -12.24 11.21
C VAL A 38 -8.92 -12.99 10.88
N ASN A 39 -9.10 -13.31 9.61
CA ASN A 39 -10.06 -14.30 9.13
C ASN A 39 -9.32 -15.61 8.88
N GLU A 40 -9.40 -16.54 9.82
CA GLU A 40 -8.67 -17.81 9.76
C GLU A 40 -9.19 -18.74 8.63
N GLN A 41 -10.45 -18.62 8.24
CA GLN A 41 -11.02 -19.43 7.15
C GLN A 41 -10.41 -19.04 5.79
N GLU A 42 -10.28 -17.74 5.56
CA GLU A 42 -9.67 -17.18 4.34
C GLU A 42 -8.13 -17.06 4.49
N GLN A 43 -7.57 -17.31 5.67
CA GLN A 43 -6.16 -17.06 6.01
C GLN A 43 -5.73 -15.64 5.62
N ALA A 44 -6.52 -14.64 5.98
CA ALA A 44 -6.38 -13.27 5.54
C ALA A 44 -6.51 -12.28 6.70
N ILE A 45 -5.79 -11.17 6.61
CA ILE A 45 -6.06 -9.98 7.39
C ILE A 45 -7.33 -9.35 6.85
N HIS A 46 -8.36 -9.21 7.69
CA HIS A 46 -9.63 -8.60 7.35
C HIS A 46 -9.74 -7.21 7.94
N VAL A 47 -9.74 -6.21 7.09
CA VAL A 47 -9.82 -4.80 7.47
C VAL A 47 -11.29 -4.41 7.63
N TYR A 48 -11.67 -3.86 8.79
CA TYR A 48 -13.03 -3.46 9.18
C TYR A 48 -14.07 -4.60 9.22
N ALA A 49 -13.66 -5.84 9.55
CA ALA A 49 -14.51 -7.03 9.52
C ALA A 49 -15.87 -6.88 10.24
N GLY A 50 -15.86 -6.43 11.48
CA GLY A 50 -17.05 -6.29 12.32
C GLY A 50 -17.81 -4.96 12.18
N CYS A 51 -17.38 -4.08 11.27
CA CYS A 51 -17.96 -2.75 11.16
C CYS A 51 -19.24 -2.74 10.33
N GLU A 52 -20.25 -1.96 10.76
CA GLU A 52 -21.46 -1.71 9.98
C GLU A 52 -21.15 -0.82 8.77
N ALA A 53 -21.71 -1.16 7.60
CA ALA A 53 -21.53 -0.38 6.38
C ALA A 53 -22.00 1.07 6.57
N ASN A 54 -21.29 2.02 5.96
CA ASN A 54 -21.52 3.45 6.06
C ASN A 54 -21.29 4.07 7.45
N SER A 55 -20.92 3.28 8.47
CA SER A 55 -20.54 3.81 9.77
C SER A 55 -19.25 4.63 9.68
N LYS A 56 -19.04 5.51 10.67
CA LYS A 56 -17.82 6.32 10.75
C LYS A 56 -16.66 5.48 11.26
N GLN A 57 -15.66 5.28 10.43
CA GLN A 57 -14.45 4.55 10.78
C GLN A 57 -13.21 5.44 10.78
N LYS A 58 -12.18 5.00 11.48
CA LYS A 58 -10.87 5.66 11.49
C LYS A 58 -9.93 4.93 10.53
N THR A 59 -9.09 5.70 9.83
CA THR A 59 -7.95 5.15 9.08
C THR A 59 -6.87 4.64 10.02
N ASP A 60 -6.07 3.71 9.55
CA ASP A 60 -4.92 3.19 10.27
C ASP A 60 -3.81 2.74 9.33
N CYS A 61 -2.64 2.41 9.89
CA CYS A 61 -1.54 1.78 9.19
C CYS A 61 -0.96 0.67 10.06
N LEU A 62 -0.94 -0.55 9.54
CA LEU A 62 -0.34 -1.72 10.17
C LEU A 62 1.10 -1.85 9.66
N ASN A 63 2.08 -1.63 10.52
CA ASN A 63 3.50 -1.60 10.16
C ASN A 63 4.22 -2.87 10.62
N THR A 64 5.15 -3.38 9.81
CA THR A 64 6.06 -4.46 10.27
C THR A 64 6.95 -3.97 11.41
N ASN A 65 7.23 -4.85 12.38
CA ASN A 65 8.22 -4.56 13.42
C ASN A 65 9.65 -4.68 12.89
N GLN A 66 9.84 -5.51 11.87
CA GLN A 66 11.13 -5.71 11.17
C GLN A 66 11.30 -4.70 10.03
N GLU A 67 12.56 -4.40 9.71
CA GLU A 67 12.96 -3.54 8.61
C GLU A 67 13.61 -4.36 7.49
N PHE A 68 13.36 -3.94 6.25
CA PHE A 68 13.82 -4.60 5.03
C PHE A 68 14.54 -3.61 4.11
N SER A 69 15.41 -4.10 3.25
CA SER A 69 16.18 -3.28 2.31
C SER A 69 15.98 -3.72 0.87
N HIS A 70 16.64 -4.81 0.46
CA HIS A 70 16.51 -5.40 -0.86
C HIS A 70 15.61 -6.63 -0.73
N TYR A 71 14.45 -6.60 -1.38
CA TYR A 71 13.46 -7.68 -1.25
C TYR A 71 12.49 -7.72 -2.41
N ILE A 72 11.83 -8.85 -2.52
CA ILE A 72 10.60 -9.03 -3.29
C ILE A 72 9.51 -9.29 -2.27
N LEU A 73 8.47 -8.45 -2.26
CA LEU A 73 7.29 -8.66 -1.44
C LEU A 73 6.12 -9.02 -2.35
N LYS A 74 5.46 -10.12 -2.03
CA LYS A 74 4.20 -10.55 -2.66
C LYS A 74 3.09 -10.48 -1.65
N LEU A 75 1.91 -10.05 -2.07
CA LEU A 75 0.69 -10.15 -1.31
C LEU A 75 -0.52 -10.26 -2.24
N GLU A 76 -1.59 -10.81 -1.74
CA GLU A 76 -2.88 -10.77 -2.41
C GLU A 76 -3.85 -9.83 -1.69
N TYR A 77 -4.68 -9.14 -2.45
CA TYR A 77 -5.78 -8.36 -1.90
C TYR A 77 -7.12 -8.68 -2.58
N LYS A 78 -8.19 -8.50 -1.83
CA LYS A 78 -9.57 -8.68 -2.32
C LYS A 78 -10.47 -7.60 -1.73
N TRP A 79 -11.03 -6.74 -2.57
CA TRP A 79 -12.06 -5.79 -2.16
C TRP A 79 -13.36 -6.50 -1.80
N LEU A 80 -13.97 -6.10 -0.67
CA LEU A 80 -15.28 -6.55 -0.22
C LEU A 80 -16.34 -5.46 -0.39
N GLU A 81 -17.55 -5.69 0.16
CA GLU A 81 -18.70 -4.84 -0.16
C GLU A 81 -18.74 -3.51 0.58
N LYS A 82 -18.31 -3.48 1.86
CA LYS A 82 -18.57 -2.33 2.71
C LYS A 82 -17.62 -1.16 2.42
N ARG A 83 -18.19 0.03 2.46
CA ARG A 83 -17.48 1.31 2.52
C ARG A 83 -17.91 2.06 3.77
N PHE A 84 -17.10 3.00 4.23
CA PHE A 84 -17.27 3.68 5.49
C PHE A 84 -17.18 5.19 5.35
N ALA A 85 -17.90 5.92 6.22
CA ALA A 85 -17.79 7.37 6.27
C ALA A 85 -16.38 7.81 6.69
N PRO A 86 -15.82 8.85 6.02
CA PRO A 86 -16.50 9.82 5.15
C PRO A 86 -16.48 9.48 3.64
N ARG A 87 -16.01 8.29 3.21
CA ARG A 87 -15.82 7.94 1.79
C ARG A 87 -16.79 6.87 1.29
N THR A 88 -18.06 6.96 1.64
CA THR A 88 -19.08 5.94 1.30
C THR A 88 -19.37 5.81 -0.19
N ASP A 89 -19.12 6.86 -0.97
CA ASP A 89 -19.37 6.97 -2.41
C ASP A 89 -18.08 7.09 -3.26
N TRP A 90 -16.91 6.95 -2.63
CA TRP A 90 -15.62 6.99 -3.32
C TRP A 90 -15.20 5.60 -3.81
N ASP A 91 -14.32 5.56 -4.82
CA ASP A 91 -13.57 4.35 -5.12
C ASP A 91 -12.84 3.87 -3.85
N ARG A 92 -12.75 2.56 -3.66
CA ARG A 92 -12.04 1.98 -2.53
C ARG A 92 -10.57 2.31 -2.62
N ASP A 93 -9.99 2.54 -1.46
CA ASP A 93 -8.66 3.10 -1.29
C ASP A 93 -7.94 2.42 -0.13
N ALA A 94 -6.74 1.97 -0.38
CA ALA A 94 -5.79 1.43 0.59
C ALA A 94 -4.38 1.52 -0.01
N GLY A 95 -3.35 1.12 0.72
CA GLY A 95 -1.98 1.16 0.21
C GLY A 95 -1.06 0.12 0.82
N LEU A 96 -0.14 -0.36 0.00
CA LEU A 96 1.07 -1.06 0.41
C LEU A 96 2.18 -0.03 0.53
N LEU A 97 2.58 0.29 1.76
CA LEU A 97 3.66 1.24 2.03
C LEU A 97 5.01 0.54 2.09
N PHE A 98 6.01 1.16 1.50
CA PHE A 98 7.41 0.74 1.63
C PHE A 98 8.30 1.91 2.03
N HIS A 99 9.48 1.62 2.57
CA HIS A 99 10.34 2.61 3.22
C HIS A 99 9.63 3.40 4.34
N VAL A 100 8.76 2.73 5.09
CA VAL A 100 8.02 3.34 6.20
C VAL A 100 8.95 3.69 7.35
N HIS A 101 8.99 4.97 7.73
CA HIS A 101 9.86 5.47 8.82
C HIS A 101 9.30 6.73 9.49
N GLY A 102 10.08 7.28 10.42
CA GLY A 102 9.70 8.46 11.19
C GLY A 102 8.73 8.11 12.32
N ASP A 103 7.68 8.89 12.48
CA ASP A 103 6.68 8.69 13.54
C ASP A 103 5.66 7.62 13.09
N LEU A 104 5.85 6.39 13.57
CA LEU A 104 4.99 5.24 13.27
C LEU A 104 3.59 5.30 13.92
N LYS A 105 3.31 6.27 14.78
CA LYS A 105 1.96 6.54 15.32
C LYS A 105 1.10 7.35 14.35
N LYS A 106 1.66 7.81 13.25
CA LYS A 106 0.91 8.44 12.17
C LYS A 106 0.33 7.38 11.25
N VAL A 107 -0.92 7.55 10.87
CA VAL A 107 -1.61 6.67 9.90
C VAL A 107 -1.10 6.87 8.47
N TRP A 108 -0.43 7.97 8.19
CA TRP A 108 0.36 8.23 6.98
C TRP A 108 1.78 8.60 7.42
N PRO A 109 2.62 7.61 7.77
CA PRO A 109 4.01 7.85 8.11
C PRO A 109 4.81 8.29 6.89
N LEU A 110 6.04 8.75 7.08
CA LEU A 110 6.95 8.98 5.95
C LEU A 110 7.18 7.68 5.21
N SER A 111 6.81 7.62 3.95
CA SER A 111 6.85 6.39 3.14
C SER A 111 6.65 6.67 1.65
N LEU A 112 6.87 5.64 0.87
CA LEU A 112 6.39 5.52 -0.49
C LEU A 112 5.26 4.49 -0.50
N GLU A 113 4.33 4.64 -1.41
CA GLU A 113 3.13 3.81 -1.45
C GLU A 113 2.89 3.27 -2.86
N MET A 114 2.74 1.95 -2.95
CA MET A 114 2.07 1.31 -4.06
C MET A 114 0.58 1.25 -3.72
N GLN A 115 -0.20 2.08 -4.40
CA GLN A 115 -1.64 2.22 -4.19
C GLN A 115 -2.36 0.90 -4.39
N ILE A 116 -3.37 0.63 -3.56
CA ILE A 116 -4.41 -0.36 -3.81
C ILE A 116 -5.70 0.42 -4.06
N GLY A 117 -6.17 0.46 -5.31
CA GLY A 117 -7.36 1.21 -5.72
C GLY A 117 -8.41 0.31 -6.36
N GLU A 118 -9.65 0.76 -6.44
CA GLU A 118 -10.74 0.00 -7.07
C GLU A 118 -10.94 0.33 -8.55
N SER A 119 -10.25 1.33 -9.08
CA SER A 119 -10.49 1.79 -10.44
C SER A 119 -9.93 0.82 -11.47
N LEU A 120 -10.82 0.20 -12.22
CA LEU A 120 -10.48 -0.76 -13.27
C LEU A 120 -9.77 -0.08 -14.46
N ALA A 121 -9.03 -0.87 -15.23
CA ALA A 121 -8.22 -0.42 -16.37
C ALA A 121 -9.01 0.32 -17.45
N ASP A 122 -10.28 -0.01 -17.65
CA ASP A 122 -11.18 0.60 -18.62
C ASP A 122 -11.71 1.96 -18.17
N LYS A 123 -11.56 2.30 -16.89
CA LYS A 123 -11.94 3.61 -16.36
C LYS A 123 -10.72 4.54 -16.39
N PRO A 124 -10.76 5.62 -17.17
CA PRO A 124 -9.67 6.58 -17.21
C PRO A 124 -9.53 7.23 -15.83
N HIS A 125 -8.30 7.61 -15.49
CA HIS A 125 -8.03 8.39 -14.29
C HIS A 125 -8.84 9.69 -14.32
N GLY A 126 -9.93 9.74 -13.56
CA GLY A 126 -10.89 10.84 -13.56
C GLY A 126 -10.55 11.98 -12.60
N LYS A 127 -11.37 13.01 -12.68
CA LYS A 127 -11.47 14.04 -11.65
C LYS A 127 -12.70 13.69 -10.80
N GLY A 128 -12.53 13.56 -9.52
CA GLY A 128 -13.61 13.23 -8.60
C GLY A 128 -13.36 11.90 -7.88
N SER A 129 -14.42 11.22 -7.47
CA SER A 129 -14.34 9.97 -6.73
C SER A 129 -14.08 8.76 -7.62
N GLU A 130 -14.58 8.76 -8.85
CA GLU A 130 -14.39 7.64 -9.79
C GLU A 130 -13.10 7.77 -10.59
N GLY A 131 -12.37 6.67 -10.74
CA GLY A 131 -11.13 6.63 -11.49
C GLY A 131 -9.99 7.41 -10.83
N ARG A 132 -10.06 7.65 -9.52
CA ARG A 132 -9.06 8.45 -8.80
C ARG A 132 -7.83 7.65 -8.43
N PHE A 133 -8.04 6.43 -7.97
CA PHE A 133 -7.00 5.54 -7.45
C PHE A 133 -6.96 4.26 -8.24
N HIS A 134 -5.78 3.92 -8.77
CA HIS A 134 -5.56 2.65 -9.46
C HIS A 134 -4.49 1.88 -8.71
N THR A 135 -4.67 0.57 -8.61
CA THR A 135 -3.63 -0.28 -8.05
C THR A 135 -2.35 -0.15 -8.84
N GLY A 136 -1.24 0.10 -8.14
CA GLY A 136 0.05 0.36 -8.75
C GLY A 136 0.42 1.83 -8.94
N ASP A 137 -0.49 2.79 -8.65
CA ASP A 137 -0.10 4.21 -8.58
C ASP A 137 0.97 4.40 -7.49
N LEU A 138 1.98 5.23 -7.74
CA LEU A 138 2.95 5.64 -6.72
C LEU A 138 2.49 6.91 -6.01
N PHE A 139 2.44 6.87 -4.67
CA PHE A 139 2.33 8.06 -3.83
C PHE A 139 3.60 8.25 -2.99
N VAL A 140 4.00 9.51 -2.81
CA VAL A 140 5.09 9.92 -1.94
C VAL A 140 4.51 10.61 -0.72
N LEU A 141 4.54 9.92 0.42
CA LEU A 141 3.96 10.36 1.68
C LEU A 141 5.00 11.09 2.53
N GLY A 142 5.00 12.39 2.45
CA GLY A 142 5.90 13.25 3.20
C GLY A 142 6.54 14.36 2.36
N LYS A 143 6.57 15.57 2.92
CA LYS A 143 7.10 16.76 2.23
C LYS A 143 8.61 16.69 1.98
N GLU A 144 9.31 15.91 2.77
CA GLU A 144 10.76 15.73 2.71
C GLU A 144 11.21 14.57 1.81
N LEU A 145 10.28 13.71 1.39
CA LEU A 145 10.60 12.60 0.49
C LEU A 145 10.58 13.03 -0.97
N ARG A 146 11.41 12.38 -1.77
CA ARG A 146 11.57 12.61 -3.22
C ARG A 146 11.74 11.29 -3.95
N THR A 147 11.31 11.29 -5.18
CA THR A 147 11.63 10.26 -6.17
C THR A 147 12.04 10.91 -7.48
N ASP A 148 12.92 10.26 -8.21
CA ASP A 148 13.30 10.65 -9.57
C ASP A 148 12.47 9.93 -10.64
N THR A 149 11.42 9.23 -10.25
CA THR A 149 10.51 8.54 -11.14
C THR A 149 9.91 9.51 -12.16
N PRO A 150 10.07 9.24 -13.46
CA PRO A 150 9.42 10.01 -14.51
C PRO A 150 7.90 9.92 -14.36
N ARG A 151 7.22 11.03 -14.51
CA ARG A 151 5.75 11.02 -14.58
C ARG A 151 5.31 10.45 -15.93
N ASN A 152 4.24 9.70 -15.90
CA ASN A 152 3.57 9.31 -17.12
C ASN A 152 2.80 10.51 -17.69
N ASP A 153 3.50 11.29 -18.52
CA ASP A 153 3.09 12.64 -18.97
C ASP A 153 1.80 12.68 -19.76
N LYS A 154 1.44 11.61 -20.45
CA LYS A 154 0.23 11.59 -21.29
C LYS A 154 -1.06 11.73 -20.48
N LEU A 155 -1.04 11.38 -19.20
CA LEU A 155 -2.23 11.40 -18.36
C LEU A 155 -2.22 12.53 -17.30
N TYR A 156 -1.06 12.99 -16.83
CA TYR A 156 -1.00 13.85 -15.60
C TYR A 156 -0.02 15.01 -15.62
N ALA A 157 0.92 15.12 -16.54
CA ALA A 157 1.87 16.22 -16.51
C ALA A 157 1.30 17.47 -17.16
N LYS A 158 1.04 18.48 -16.36
CA LYS A 158 0.81 19.83 -16.88
C LYS A 158 2.11 20.61 -17.08
N ASP A 159 3.21 20.26 -16.40
CA ASP A 159 4.40 21.10 -16.37
C ASP A 159 5.74 20.37 -16.19
N GLY A 160 5.78 19.04 -16.22
CA GLY A 160 7.02 18.24 -16.06
C GLY A 160 7.74 18.45 -14.72
N LYS A 161 7.22 19.27 -13.82
CA LYS A 161 7.88 19.59 -12.56
C LYS A 161 7.50 18.59 -11.48
N ARG A 162 8.51 18.05 -10.79
CA ARG A 162 8.32 17.24 -9.60
C ARG A 162 7.71 18.08 -8.49
N LYS A 163 6.62 17.58 -7.91
CA LYS A 163 6.07 18.15 -6.69
C LYS A 163 6.05 17.07 -5.61
N THR A 164 6.53 17.40 -4.44
CA THR A 164 6.45 16.59 -3.23
C THR A 164 5.01 16.18 -2.94
N GLY A 165 4.79 14.95 -2.49
CA GLY A 165 3.47 14.44 -2.12
C GLY A 165 2.56 14.17 -3.32
N ARG A 166 3.11 13.94 -4.51
CA ARG A 166 2.34 13.66 -5.72
C ARG A 166 2.45 12.23 -6.17
N SER A 167 1.37 11.75 -6.80
CA SER A 167 1.33 10.45 -7.41
C SER A 167 2.01 10.44 -8.78
N VAL A 168 2.66 9.31 -9.07
CA VAL A 168 2.99 8.89 -10.42
C VAL A 168 1.98 7.83 -10.81
N LYS A 169 1.28 8.01 -11.92
CA LYS A 169 0.21 7.11 -12.33
C LYS A 169 0.75 5.87 -13.02
N THR A 170 0.17 4.73 -12.66
CA THR A 170 0.47 3.43 -13.24
C THR A 170 -0.02 3.32 -14.69
N HIS A 171 0.46 2.30 -15.40
CA HIS A 171 -0.24 1.81 -16.57
C HIS A 171 -1.54 1.15 -16.18
N LEU A 172 -2.63 1.44 -16.90
CA LEU A 172 -3.91 0.80 -16.68
C LEU A 172 -3.87 -0.64 -17.18
N GLY A 173 -4.45 -1.55 -16.44
CA GLY A 173 -4.58 -2.94 -16.85
C GLY A 173 -4.48 -3.89 -15.68
N SER A 174 -4.76 -5.16 -15.93
CA SER A 174 -4.50 -6.30 -15.05
C SER A 174 -5.27 -6.37 -13.73
N GLU A 175 -5.92 -5.33 -13.25
CA GLU A 175 -6.73 -5.43 -12.02
C GLU A 175 -8.00 -6.25 -12.26
N LYS A 176 -8.22 -7.26 -11.42
CA LYS A 176 -9.44 -8.05 -11.41
C LYS A 176 -10.55 -7.33 -10.64
N PRO A 177 -11.83 -7.53 -11.02
CA PRO A 177 -12.96 -6.89 -10.36
C PRO A 177 -13.05 -7.17 -8.87
N LYS A 178 -13.76 -6.30 -8.15
CA LYS A 178 -14.13 -6.48 -6.74
C LYS A 178 -14.66 -7.91 -6.48
N GLY A 179 -14.27 -8.47 -5.34
CA GLY A 179 -14.60 -9.83 -4.94
C GLY A 179 -13.64 -10.90 -5.46
N GLN A 180 -12.69 -10.53 -6.31
CA GLN A 180 -11.66 -11.43 -6.79
C GLN A 180 -10.31 -11.08 -6.14
N TRP A 181 -9.47 -12.10 -5.95
CA TRP A 181 -8.10 -11.94 -5.47
C TRP A 181 -7.21 -11.37 -6.57
N ASN A 182 -6.51 -10.30 -6.26
CA ASN A 182 -5.45 -9.70 -7.05
C ASN A 182 -4.10 -9.95 -6.38
N GLU A 183 -3.09 -10.33 -7.14
CA GLU A 183 -1.72 -10.45 -6.66
C GLU A 183 -0.99 -9.13 -6.91
N MET A 184 -0.34 -8.64 -5.87
CA MET A 184 0.61 -7.53 -5.94
C MET A 184 2.01 -8.04 -5.65
N GLU A 185 2.98 -7.58 -6.44
CA GLU A 185 4.39 -7.80 -6.18
C GLU A 185 5.13 -6.48 -6.25
N ILE A 186 6.00 -6.24 -5.28
CA ILE A 186 6.94 -5.11 -5.31
C ILE A 186 8.36 -5.64 -5.18
N ARG A 187 9.23 -5.29 -6.14
CA ARG A 187 10.67 -5.60 -6.11
C ARG A 187 11.42 -4.35 -5.72
N VAL A 188 12.05 -4.35 -4.56
CA VAL A 188 12.73 -3.18 -4.00
C VAL A 188 14.25 -3.41 -3.98
N HIS A 189 15.00 -2.51 -4.60
CA HIS A 189 16.46 -2.47 -4.59
C HIS A 189 16.93 -1.26 -3.77
N GLY A 190 16.86 -1.37 -2.45
CA GLY A 190 17.23 -0.29 -1.53
C GLY A 190 16.53 1.03 -1.91
N SER A 191 17.30 2.11 -2.01
CA SER A 191 16.80 3.42 -2.43
C SER A 191 16.87 3.68 -3.94
N GLU A 192 17.32 2.71 -4.73
CA GLU A 192 17.61 2.93 -6.15
C GLU A 192 16.40 2.71 -7.03
N GLN A 193 15.66 1.62 -6.81
CA GLN A 193 14.56 1.23 -7.67
C GLN A 193 13.49 0.43 -6.91
N ALA A 194 12.24 0.59 -7.32
CA ALA A 194 11.20 -0.37 -7.05
C ALA A 194 10.36 -0.63 -8.31
N THR A 195 10.04 -1.89 -8.58
CA THR A 195 9.18 -2.33 -9.69
C THR A 195 7.88 -2.84 -9.10
N PHE A 196 6.76 -2.32 -9.58
CA PHE A 196 5.41 -2.72 -9.17
C PHE A 196 4.81 -3.65 -10.20
N LEU A 197 4.33 -4.80 -9.76
CA LEU A 197 3.61 -5.75 -10.59
C LEU A 197 2.20 -5.96 -10.04
N LEU A 198 1.26 -6.17 -10.93
CA LEU A 198 -0.13 -6.52 -10.64
C LEU A 198 -0.54 -7.71 -11.49
N ASN A 199 -0.91 -8.82 -10.85
CA ASN A 199 -1.25 -10.08 -11.51
C ASN A 199 -0.19 -10.53 -12.53
N GLY A 200 1.09 -10.38 -12.16
CA GLY A 200 2.25 -10.78 -12.96
C GLY A 200 2.70 -9.75 -14.02
N GLU A 201 1.95 -8.68 -14.24
CA GLU A 201 2.31 -7.63 -15.21
C GLU A 201 2.99 -6.44 -14.54
N VAL A 202 4.11 -5.96 -15.08
CA VAL A 202 4.77 -4.73 -14.62
C VAL A 202 3.89 -3.54 -14.94
N VAL A 203 3.44 -2.83 -13.89
CA VAL A 203 2.56 -1.67 -14.01
C VAL A 203 3.27 -0.34 -13.77
N LEU A 204 4.37 -0.33 -13.01
CA LEU A 204 5.17 0.88 -12.79
C LEU A 204 6.60 0.53 -12.38
N GLU A 205 7.57 1.29 -12.88
CA GLU A 205 8.93 1.32 -12.38
C GLU A 205 9.23 2.68 -11.74
N THR A 206 9.85 2.66 -10.58
CA THR A 206 10.11 3.85 -9.76
C THR A 206 11.57 3.92 -9.35
N PHE A 207 12.14 5.12 -9.23
CA PHE A 207 13.57 5.29 -9.12
C PHE A 207 13.99 6.35 -8.09
N TYR A 208 15.14 6.12 -7.46
CA TYR A 208 15.90 7.06 -6.62
C TYR A 208 15.07 7.72 -5.52
N PHE A 209 14.93 6.99 -4.44
CA PHE A 209 14.20 7.44 -3.26
C PHE A 209 15.14 8.13 -2.29
N THR A 210 14.84 9.37 -1.92
CA THR A 210 15.67 10.15 -1.03
C THR A 210 14.83 10.97 -0.06
N GLN A 211 15.41 11.25 1.11
CA GLN A 211 14.86 12.17 2.09
C GLN A 211 15.71 13.43 2.18
N LYS A 212 15.06 14.59 2.27
CA LYS A 212 15.73 15.86 2.49
C LYS A 212 14.91 16.72 3.46
N LYS A 213 15.38 16.85 4.70
CA LYS A 213 14.65 17.55 5.77
C LYS A 213 14.41 19.04 5.47
N ASN A 214 15.36 19.70 4.81
CA ASN A 214 15.24 21.09 4.36
C ASN A 214 16.10 21.33 3.10
N LYS A 215 16.09 22.54 2.56
CA LYS A 215 16.81 22.85 1.31
C LYS A 215 18.33 22.71 1.43
N GLU A 216 18.87 22.89 2.63
CA GLU A 216 20.31 22.89 2.92
C GLU A 216 20.81 21.53 3.42
N ALA A 217 19.87 20.64 3.86
CA ALA A 217 20.23 19.34 4.36
C ALA A 217 20.76 18.43 3.25
N GLU A 218 21.70 17.57 3.60
CA GLU A 218 22.17 16.48 2.75
C GLU A 218 21.00 15.54 2.39
N LYS A 219 21.03 15.00 1.18
CA LYS A 219 20.09 13.94 0.76
C LYS A 219 20.48 12.64 1.45
N LEU A 220 19.52 12.01 2.11
CA LEU A 220 19.69 10.68 2.70
C LEU A 220 19.01 9.66 1.82
N SER A 221 19.70 8.54 1.59
CA SER A 221 19.12 7.37 0.91
C SER A 221 18.11 6.67 1.82
N LEU A 222 17.11 6.05 1.23
CA LEU A 222 16.10 5.27 1.93
C LEU A 222 16.40 3.76 1.78
N ASP A 223 17.45 3.29 2.48
CA ASP A 223 18.00 1.96 2.20
C ASP A 223 17.31 0.82 2.95
N ARG A 224 16.91 1.03 4.21
CA ARG A 224 16.32 -0.02 5.06
C ARG A 224 15.25 0.56 5.98
N TRP A 225 14.00 0.10 5.80
CA TRP A 225 12.86 0.57 6.58
C TRP A 225 11.72 -0.46 6.60
N ARG A 226 10.59 -0.13 7.20
CA ARG A 226 9.44 -1.02 7.38
C ARG A 226 8.52 -1.05 6.16
N ILE A 227 7.62 -2.03 6.19
CA ILE A 227 6.48 -2.17 5.30
C ILE A 227 5.22 -1.80 6.08
N GLY A 228 4.25 -1.18 5.43
CA GLY A 228 2.96 -0.81 6.02
C GLY A 228 1.78 -1.21 5.14
N LEU A 229 0.67 -1.55 5.78
CA LEU A 229 -0.61 -1.85 5.14
C LEU A 229 -1.64 -0.84 5.64
N GLN A 230 -2.28 -0.12 4.73
CA GLN A 230 -3.25 0.91 5.11
C GLN A 230 -4.67 0.38 5.21
N ALA A 231 -5.46 1.01 6.10
CA ALA A 231 -6.90 0.89 6.21
C ALA A 231 -7.54 2.27 5.93
N GLU A 232 -8.22 2.43 4.79
CA GLU A 232 -8.78 3.71 4.32
C GLU A 232 -10.26 3.63 3.93
N TRP A 233 -11.14 3.43 4.92
CA TRP A 233 -12.61 3.47 4.80
C TRP A 233 -13.24 2.52 3.78
N ALA A 234 -12.56 1.43 3.43
CA ALA A 234 -13.09 0.37 2.59
C ALA A 234 -12.75 -1.00 3.16
N GLU A 235 -13.68 -1.92 3.07
CA GLU A 235 -13.49 -3.30 3.53
C GLU A 235 -12.60 -4.07 2.56
N LEU A 236 -11.55 -4.68 3.10
CA LEU A 236 -10.46 -5.29 2.34
C LEU A 236 -10.00 -6.57 3.03
N MET A 237 -9.62 -7.57 2.27
CA MET A 237 -8.82 -8.71 2.74
C MET A 237 -7.43 -8.67 2.11
N LEU A 238 -6.41 -9.02 2.93
CA LEU A 238 -5.01 -9.11 2.53
C LEU A 238 -4.49 -10.50 2.92
N SER A 239 -3.82 -11.21 2.02
CA SER A 239 -3.34 -12.58 2.24
C SER A 239 -2.00 -12.80 1.56
N LEU A 240 -1.38 -13.98 1.76
CA LEU A 240 -0.12 -14.41 1.12
C LEU A 240 0.96 -13.32 1.20
N ILE A 241 1.17 -12.74 2.41
CA ILE A 241 2.16 -11.68 2.59
C ILE A 241 3.53 -12.33 2.81
N HIS A 242 4.29 -12.45 1.74
CA HIS A 242 5.59 -13.13 1.69
C HIS A 242 6.68 -12.17 1.21
N ILE A 243 7.91 -12.32 1.77
CA ILE A 243 9.07 -11.49 1.42
C ILE A 243 10.32 -12.33 1.23
#